data_b8e16541b89adc9bc72706a9b26b85e2
#
_entry.id   b8e16541b89adc9bc72706a9b26b85e2
#
_cell.length_a   1.000
_cell.length_b   1.000
_cell.length_c   1.000
_cell.angle_alpha   90.00
_cell.angle_beta   90.00
_cell.angle_gamma   90.00
#
_symmetry.space_group_name_H-M   'P 1'
#
loop_
_entity.id
_entity.type
_entity.pdbx_description
1 polymer ?
#
loop_
_entity_poly.entity_id
_entity_poly.type
_entity_poly.pdbx_seq_one_letter_code
_entity_poly.pdbx_strand_id
1 'polypeptide(L)'
;MAERSFLLQLVLLFFLGLALETAYTHAFTPSRLQQHKILHLDWPRDCGLAHFKPQTTERIVSGNEARPHSWPWQVSLQVRPRGSKHYVHVCGGTLIHKNWVLTAAHCFQKGKAEDAGNWRIVLGKHQLKRSEAAERIFPVKRIYRHEHFHYPVHSELDHDIALVKAGTDILPSNFIRYACLPRKQTNLKPGHYCWVTGWGDTRGGKDNVSLAESLNQARLPIIDHKTCRQKKFWGDRVRESMICAGFRDTEGTPAACQGDSGGPLMCQVGEDRWEVRGVVSFGPIGCTVENKPSVFTRTAAYIPWIEATRIRDFFFH
;
A
#
# COMPACT_ATOMS: atom_id res chain seq x y z
N MET A 1 46.63 -40.04 41.11
CA MET A 1 47.06 -38.91 40.25
C MET A 1 46.45 -38.93 38.83
N ALA A 2 46.10 -40.12 38.31
CA ALA A 2 45.55 -40.24 36.94
C ALA A 2 44.12 -39.72 36.76
N GLU A 3 43.25 -39.86 37.79
CA GLU A 3 41.83 -39.39 37.68
C GLU A 3 41.67 -37.87 37.61
N ARG A 4 42.52 -37.08 38.28
CA ARG A 4 42.46 -35.63 38.23
C ARG A 4 42.86 -35.06 36.84
N SER A 5 43.74 -35.77 36.12
CA SER A 5 44.15 -35.39 34.78
C SER A 5 43.05 -35.63 33.74
N PHE A 6 42.26 -36.69 33.90
CA PHE A 6 41.17 -37.03 32.98
C PHE A 6 39.99 -36.04 33.08
N LEU A 7 39.64 -35.65 34.33
CA LEU A 7 38.57 -34.65 34.53
C LEU A 7 38.95 -33.28 33.99
N LEU A 8 40.22 -32.88 34.12
CA LEU A 8 40.70 -31.62 33.60
C LEU A 8 40.65 -31.57 32.03
N GLN A 9 40.98 -32.68 31.39
CA GLN A 9 40.89 -32.81 29.93
C GLN A 9 39.44 -32.76 29.43
N LEU A 10 38.50 -33.40 30.10
CA LEU A 10 37.07 -33.35 29.76
C LEU A 10 36.47 -31.95 29.94
N VAL A 11 36.84 -31.23 30.98
CA VAL A 11 36.41 -29.86 31.23
C VAL A 11 36.98 -28.90 30.15
N LEU A 12 38.24 -29.08 29.77
CA LEU A 12 38.83 -28.27 28.68
C LEU A 12 38.17 -28.52 27.32
N LEU A 13 37.85 -29.79 27.00
CA LEU A 13 37.13 -30.14 25.77
C LEU A 13 35.71 -29.59 25.77
N PHE A 14 35.03 -29.57 26.94
CA PHE A 14 33.67 -28.98 27.04
C PHE A 14 33.70 -27.46 26.87
N PHE A 15 34.67 -26.75 27.45
CA PHE A 15 34.83 -25.30 27.24
C PHE A 15 35.32 -24.95 25.83
N LEU A 16 36.15 -25.77 25.18
CA LEU A 16 36.55 -25.62 23.78
C LEU A 16 35.35 -25.85 22.84
N GLY A 17 34.48 -26.84 23.13
CA GLY A 17 33.25 -27.09 22.39
C GLY A 17 32.27 -25.91 22.47
N LEU A 18 32.04 -25.38 23.69
CA LEU A 18 31.20 -24.21 23.92
C LEU A 18 31.77 -22.94 23.26
N ALA A 19 33.10 -22.73 23.27
CA ALA A 19 33.75 -21.62 22.62
C ALA A 19 33.68 -21.70 21.09
N LEU A 20 33.72 -22.91 20.51
CA LEU A 20 33.55 -23.16 19.10
C LEU A 20 32.10 -22.95 18.66
N GLU A 21 31.12 -23.40 19.43
CA GLU A 21 29.68 -23.14 19.12
C GLU A 21 29.35 -21.64 19.20
N THR A 22 29.85 -20.91 20.20
CA THR A 22 29.65 -19.45 20.29
C THR A 22 30.39 -18.70 19.18
N ALA A 23 31.57 -19.13 18.77
CA ALA A 23 32.30 -18.56 17.63
C ALA A 23 31.59 -18.84 16.30
N TYR A 24 31.00 -20.03 16.14
CA TYR A 24 30.28 -20.40 14.92
C TYR A 24 28.95 -19.65 14.77
N THR A 25 28.24 -19.39 15.88
CA THR A 25 27.00 -18.60 15.86
C THR A 25 27.25 -17.10 15.65
N HIS A 26 28.41 -16.57 16.09
CA HIS A 26 28.80 -15.17 15.83
C HIS A 26 29.37 -14.91 14.43
N ALA A 27 29.90 -15.94 13.76
CA ALA A 27 30.56 -15.77 12.45
C ALA A 27 29.59 -15.63 11.27
N PHE A 28 28.29 -15.94 11.43
CA PHE A 28 27.30 -15.92 10.35
C PHE A 28 26.13 -14.95 10.53
N THR A 29 26.08 -14.14 11.56
CA THR A 29 25.10 -13.06 11.64
C THR A 29 25.62 -11.81 10.94
N PRO A 30 25.12 -11.46 9.75
CA PRO A 30 25.53 -10.23 9.10
C PRO A 30 25.28 -9.05 10.03
N SER A 31 26.21 -8.10 10.11
CA SER A 31 26.07 -6.92 10.95
C SER A 31 24.75 -6.19 10.61
N ARG A 32 24.14 -5.50 11.58
CA ARG A 32 22.90 -4.71 11.35
C ARG A 32 23.02 -3.80 10.12
N LEU A 33 24.23 -3.31 9.83
CA LEU A 33 24.52 -2.47 8.66
C LEU A 33 24.47 -3.26 7.34
N GLN A 34 24.99 -4.50 7.33
CA GLN A 34 24.92 -5.38 6.15
C GLN A 34 23.49 -5.85 5.88
N GLN A 35 22.74 -6.14 6.93
CA GLN A 35 21.34 -6.52 6.85
C GLN A 35 20.47 -5.37 6.33
N HIS A 36 20.74 -4.12 6.76
CA HIS A 36 20.09 -2.92 6.24
C HIS A 36 20.42 -2.70 4.74
N LYS A 37 21.64 -2.98 4.31
CA LYS A 37 22.03 -2.93 2.89
C LYS A 37 21.33 -4.01 2.07
N ILE A 38 21.19 -5.23 2.57
CA ILE A 38 20.52 -6.34 1.87
C ILE A 38 19.03 -6.01 1.65
N LEU A 39 18.34 -5.52 2.67
CA LEU A 39 16.92 -5.13 2.56
C LEU A 39 16.69 -3.91 1.68
N HIS A 40 17.66 -2.99 1.62
CA HIS A 40 17.60 -1.83 0.72
C HIS A 40 17.87 -2.22 -0.74
N LEU A 41 18.62 -3.30 -0.98
CA LEU A 41 18.89 -3.84 -2.31
C LEU A 41 17.75 -4.72 -2.87
N ASP A 42 16.79 -5.12 -2.02
CA ASP A 42 15.69 -6.03 -2.39
C ASP A 42 14.48 -5.32 -3.04
N TRP A 43 14.52 -3.99 -3.22
CA TRP A 43 13.46 -3.29 -3.94
C TRP A 43 13.49 -3.64 -5.45
N PRO A 44 12.31 -3.93 -6.06
CA PRO A 44 12.25 -4.30 -7.48
C PRO A 44 12.81 -3.20 -8.37
N ARG A 45 13.81 -3.53 -9.18
CA ARG A 45 14.42 -2.58 -10.12
C ARG A 45 13.54 -2.31 -11.35
N ASP A 46 12.72 -3.28 -11.71
CA ASP A 46 11.77 -3.28 -12.83
C ASP A 46 10.36 -2.83 -12.39
N CYS A 47 10.24 -2.15 -11.26
CA CYS A 47 8.97 -1.61 -10.78
C CYS A 47 8.41 -0.53 -11.72
N GLY A 48 7.10 -0.33 -11.63
CA GLY A 48 6.37 0.75 -12.32
C GLY A 48 6.19 0.56 -13.82
N LEU A 49 6.47 -0.64 -14.34
CA LEU A 49 6.34 -0.97 -15.76
C LEU A 49 5.11 -1.86 -15.97
N ALA A 50 4.09 -1.36 -16.67
CA ALA A 50 2.90 -2.11 -17.03
C ALA A 50 3.10 -2.79 -18.38
N HIS A 51 2.77 -4.10 -18.49
CA HIS A 51 2.78 -4.81 -19.78
C HIS A 51 1.68 -4.27 -20.71
N PHE A 52 0.47 -4.09 -20.17
CA PHE A 52 -0.62 -3.42 -20.86
C PHE A 52 -0.63 -1.96 -20.44
N LYS A 53 -0.24 -1.03 -21.32
CA LYS A 53 -0.15 0.39 -20.98
C LYS A 53 -1.52 0.97 -20.65
N PRO A 54 -1.64 1.78 -19.58
CA PRO A 54 -2.86 2.53 -19.28
C PRO A 54 -3.23 3.47 -20.43
N GLN A 55 -4.52 3.66 -20.67
CA GLN A 55 -5.02 4.70 -21.58
C GLN A 55 -4.96 6.05 -20.88
N THR A 56 -3.96 6.84 -21.21
CA THR A 56 -3.71 8.15 -20.57
C THR A 56 -3.97 9.35 -21.50
N THR A 57 -4.31 9.10 -22.77
CA THR A 57 -4.43 10.12 -23.81
C THR A 57 -5.82 10.76 -23.89
N GLU A 58 -6.85 10.13 -23.36
CA GLU A 58 -8.20 10.69 -23.40
C GLU A 58 -8.42 11.75 -22.32
N ARG A 59 -9.12 12.84 -22.72
CA ARG A 59 -9.58 13.89 -21.81
C ARG A 59 -10.77 13.36 -21.00
N ILE A 60 -10.48 12.66 -19.89
CA ILE A 60 -11.49 12.02 -19.06
C ILE A 60 -12.06 13.07 -18.12
N VAL A 61 -13.29 13.48 -18.36
CA VAL A 61 -14.01 14.45 -17.52
C VAL A 61 -14.62 13.79 -16.28
N SER A 62 -14.98 12.50 -16.38
CA SER A 62 -15.57 11.75 -15.25
C SER A 62 -15.06 10.33 -15.30
N GLY A 63 -14.17 9.91 -14.43
CA GLY A 63 -13.56 8.57 -14.38
C GLY A 63 -14.19 7.53 -15.34
N ASN A 64 -13.40 6.68 -15.92
CA ASN A 64 -13.85 5.65 -16.85
C ASN A 64 -13.29 4.29 -16.48
N GLU A 65 -13.84 3.25 -17.10
CA GLU A 65 -13.30 1.91 -17.00
C GLU A 65 -11.84 1.89 -17.47
N ALA A 66 -10.95 1.34 -16.66
CA ALA A 66 -9.56 1.15 -17.02
C ALA A 66 -9.43 0.07 -18.11
N ARG A 67 -8.46 0.21 -18.98
CA ARG A 67 -8.09 -0.91 -19.85
C ARG A 67 -7.79 -2.13 -18.98
N PRO A 68 -8.33 -3.32 -19.26
CA PRO A 68 -8.07 -4.51 -18.45
C PRO A 68 -6.57 -4.75 -18.24
N HIS A 69 -6.19 -4.97 -16.98
CA HIS A 69 -4.82 -5.27 -16.51
C HIS A 69 -3.77 -4.16 -16.78
N SER A 70 -4.20 -2.93 -17.10
CA SER A 70 -3.26 -1.82 -17.32
C SER A 70 -2.69 -1.22 -16.03
N TRP A 71 -3.23 -1.59 -14.89
CA TRP A 71 -2.73 -1.24 -13.56
C TRP A 71 -2.32 -2.52 -12.79
N PRO A 72 -1.21 -3.19 -13.19
CA PRO A 72 -0.89 -4.55 -12.73
C PRO A 72 -0.46 -4.64 -11.27
N TRP A 73 -0.30 -3.52 -10.58
CA TRP A 73 -0.07 -3.40 -9.13
C TRP A 73 -1.34 -3.16 -8.33
N GLN A 74 -2.49 -3.00 -9.00
CA GLN A 74 -3.76 -2.81 -8.31
C GLN A 74 -4.13 -4.06 -7.52
N VAL A 75 -4.40 -3.87 -6.23
CA VAL A 75 -4.83 -4.91 -5.30
C VAL A 75 -6.29 -4.69 -4.92
N SER A 76 -7.05 -5.77 -4.86
CA SER A 76 -8.32 -5.84 -4.12
C SER A 76 -8.05 -6.53 -2.78
N LEU A 77 -8.14 -5.78 -1.69
CA LEU A 77 -8.12 -6.31 -0.33
C LEU A 77 -9.53 -6.74 0.05
N GLN A 78 -9.68 -8.02 0.30
CA GLN A 78 -10.96 -8.63 0.57
C GLN A 78 -10.97 -9.27 1.96
N VAL A 79 -12.05 -9.04 2.70
CA VAL A 79 -12.26 -9.63 4.02
C VAL A 79 -13.40 -10.65 3.97
N ARG A 80 -13.30 -11.67 4.80
CA ARG A 80 -14.39 -12.61 5.06
C ARG A 80 -15.15 -12.14 6.31
N PRO A 81 -16.36 -11.61 6.17
CA PRO A 81 -17.18 -11.21 7.31
C PRO A 81 -17.46 -12.39 8.24
N ARG A 82 -17.57 -12.12 9.54
CA ARG A 82 -17.89 -13.16 10.55
C ARG A 82 -19.19 -13.87 10.19
N GLY A 83 -19.16 -15.20 10.15
CA GLY A 83 -20.31 -16.03 9.77
C GLY A 83 -20.54 -16.15 8.25
N SER A 84 -19.72 -15.48 7.42
CA SER A 84 -19.80 -15.59 5.96
C SER A 84 -18.80 -16.60 5.42
N LYS A 85 -19.18 -17.31 4.34
CA LYS A 85 -18.26 -18.13 3.53
C LYS A 85 -17.64 -17.32 2.39
N HIS A 86 -18.14 -16.13 2.11
CA HIS A 86 -17.73 -15.32 0.98
C HIS A 86 -16.83 -14.16 1.41
N TYR A 87 -15.86 -13.83 0.58
CA TYR A 87 -15.04 -12.66 0.72
C TYR A 87 -15.67 -11.48 0.00
N VAL A 88 -15.56 -10.30 0.61
CA VAL A 88 -16.04 -9.04 0.04
C VAL A 88 -14.87 -8.05 -0.11
N HIS A 89 -14.87 -7.29 -1.19
CA HIS A 89 -13.93 -6.19 -1.38
C HIS A 89 -14.25 -5.07 -0.38
N VAL A 90 -13.22 -4.58 0.30
CA VAL A 90 -13.34 -3.50 1.29
C VAL A 90 -12.44 -2.33 0.93
N CYS A 91 -11.22 -2.63 0.49
CA CYS A 91 -10.21 -1.63 0.20
C CYS A 91 -9.39 -2.01 -1.03
N GLY A 92 -8.85 -0.97 -1.67
CA GLY A 92 -7.76 -1.11 -2.61
C GLY A 92 -6.41 -1.27 -1.92
N GLY A 93 -5.39 -1.47 -2.72
CA GLY A 93 -4.00 -1.49 -2.29
C GLY A 93 -3.06 -1.47 -3.48
N THR A 94 -1.78 -1.34 -3.22
CA THR A 94 -0.73 -1.29 -4.24
C THR A 94 0.34 -2.33 -3.95
N LEU A 95 0.59 -3.23 -4.88
CA LEU A 95 1.69 -4.18 -4.78
C LEU A 95 3.01 -3.43 -5.03
N ILE A 96 3.87 -3.35 -4.01
CA ILE A 96 5.15 -2.63 -4.06
C ILE A 96 6.37 -3.56 -4.04
N HIS A 97 6.17 -4.81 -3.64
CA HIS A 97 7.22 -5.82 -3.51
C HIS A 97 6.62 -7.23 -3.59
N LYS A 98 7.44 -8.27 -3.82
CA LYS A 98 6.99 -9.67 -3.93
C LYS A 98 6.10 -10.16 -2.78
N ASN A 99 6.14 -9.53 -1.61
CA ASN A 99 5.28 -9.90 -0.49
C ASN A 99 4.75 -8.71 0.32
N TRP A 100 4.77 -7.49 -0.26
CA TRP A 100 4.27 -6.31 0.43
C TRP A 100 3.26 -5.52 -0.41
N VAL A 101 2.12 -5.27 0.19
CA VAL A 101 1.06 -4.40 -0.33
C VAL A 101 0.98 -3.15 0.54
N LEU A 102 1.01 -1.99 -0.09
CA LEU A 102 0.78 -0.69 0.53
C LEU A 102 -0.71 -0.35 0.47
N THR A 103 -1.28 0.11 1.58
CA THR A 103 -2.71 0.48 1.69
C THR A 103 -2.93 1.47 2.84
N ALA A 104 -4.19 1.78 3.17
CA ALA A 104 -4.57 2.68 4.26
C ALA A 104 -4.78 1.92 5.58
N ALA A 105 -4.45 2.57 6.70
CA ALA A 105 -4.64 1.98 8.03
C ALA A 105 -6.11 1.89 8.44
N HIS A 106 -6.95 2.83 7.98
CA HIS A 106 -8.39 2.83 8.26
C HIS A 106 -9.13 1.61 7.68
N CYS A 107 -8.55 0.88 6.73
CA CYS A 107 -9.10 -0.37 6.20
C CYS A 107 -9.20 -1.47 7.27
N PHE A 108 -8.39 -1.38 8.33
CA PHE A 108 -8.25 -2.39 9.38
C PHE A 108 -8.73 -1.84 10.73
N GLN A 109 -10.04 -1.77 10.92
CA GLN A 109 -10.64 -1.24 12.14
C GLN A 109 -10.67 -2.28 13.27
N LYS A 110 -10.62 -1.80 14.54
CA LYS A 110 -10.74 -2.65 15.73
C LYS A 110 -11.96 -3.57 15.68
N GLY A 111 -11.75 -4.84 15.98
CA GLY A 111 -12.81 -5.83 16.28
C GLY A 111 -13.33 -6.63 15.08
N LYS A 112 -13.06 -6.26 13.81
CA LYS A 112 -13.53 -7.02 12.64
C LYS A 112 -12.44 -7.34 11.62
N ALA A 113 -11.35 -6.60 11.61
CA ALA A 113 -10.37 -6.60 10.54
C ALA A 113 -8.92 -6.76 11.01
N GLU A 114 -8.68 -6.99 12.31
CA GLU A 114 -7.32 -7.13 12.85
C GLU A 114 -6.73 -8.53 12.61
N ASP A 115 -7.59 -9.54 12.44
CA ASP A 115 -7.15 -10.90 12.18
C ASP A 115 -6.76 -11.07 10.70
N ALA A 116 -5.48 -11.17 10.45
CA ALA A 116 -4.91 -11.36 9.11
C ALA A 116 -5.51 -12.58 8.39
N GLY A 117 -5.88 -13.64 9.11
CA GLY A 117 -6.49 -14.84 8.56
C GLY A 117 -7.86 -14.65 7.91
N ASN A 118 -8.54 -13.53 8.20
CA ASN A 118 -9.80 -13.19 7.56
C ASN A 118 -9.63 -12.37 6.26
N TRP A 119 -8.40 -11.98 5.92
CA TRP A 119 -8.09 -11.19 4.74
C TRP A 119 -7.43 -12.01 3.64
N ARG A 120 -7.66 -11.58 2.40
CA ARG A 120 -6.92 -12.05 1.25
C ARG A 120 -6.54 -10.91 0.32
N ILE A 121 -5.43 -11.08 -0.38
CA ILE A 121 -4.93 -10.21 -1.42
C ILE A 121 -5.36 -10.80 -2.76
N VAL A 122 -6.02 -10.01 -3.60
CA VAL A 122 -6.40 -10.42 -4.95
C VAL A 122 -5.74 -9.50 -5.95
N LEU A 123 -5.00 -10.07 -6.89
CA LEU A 123 -4.24 -9.40 -7.95
C LEU A 123 -4.65 -9.91 -9.33
N GLY A 124 -4.29 -9.18 -10.38
CA GLY A 124 -4.65 -9.52 -11.75
C GLY A 124 -6.14 -9.43 -12.04
N LYS A 125 -6.90 -8.73 -11.17
CA LYS A 125 -8.34 -8.61 -11.23
C LYS A 125 -8.78 -7.35 -11.97
N HIS A 126 -9.81 -7.48 -12.82
CA HIS A 126 -10.47 -6.37 -13.49
C HIS A 126 -11.95 -6.27 -13.06
N GLN A 127 -12.68 -7.37 -13.08
CA GLN A 127 -14.09 -7.44 -12.72
C GLN A 127 -14.29 -8.03 -11.31
N LEU A 128 -14.84 -7.27 -10.36
CA LEU A 128 -14.97 -7.70 -8.96
C LEU A 128 -15.80 -8.97 -8.79
N LYS A 129 -16.92 -9.07 -9.50
CA LYS A 129 -17.91 -10.15 -9.30
C LYS A 129 -17.61 -11.42 -10.11
N ARG A 130 -16.67 -11.37 -11.05
CA ARG A 130 -16.34 -12.51 -11.92
C ARG A 130 -14.98 -13.08 -11.57
N SER A 131 -14.82 -14.39 -11.62
CA SER A 131 -13.49 -15.01 -11.59
C SER A 131 -12.82 -14.85 -12.95
N GLU A 132 -11.55 -14.50 -12.95
CA GLU A 132 -10.77 -14.19 -14.15
C GLU A 132 -9.52 -15.06 -14.21
N ALA A 133 -9.15 -15.49 -15.41
CA ALA A 133 -7.97 -16.35 -15.62
C ALA A 133 -6.64 -15.71 -15.14
N ALA A 134 -6.58 -14.37 -15.19
CA ALA A 134 -5.44 -13.59 -14.70
C ALA A 134 -5.41 -13.42 -13.17
N GLU A 135 -6.55 -13.67 -12.51
CA GLU A 135 -6.70 -13.46 -11.06
C GLU A 135 -5.80 -14.42 -10.27
N ARG A 136 -5.14 -13.88 -9.25
CA ARG A 136 -4.37 -14.65 -8.28
C ARG A 136 -4.71 -14.19 -6.87
N ILE A 137 -4.92 -15.17 -5.99
CA ILE A 137 -5.35 -14.96 -4.60
C ILE A 137 -4.22 -15.39 -3.68
N PHE A 138 -3.86 -14.52 -2.74
CA PHE A 138 -2.82 -14.77 -1.75
C PHE A 138 -3.38 -14.55 -0.34
N PRO A 139 -3.04 -15.44 0.61
CA PRO A 139 -3.39 -15.23 2.01
C PRO A 139 -2.59 -14.05 2.58
N VAL A 140 -3.15 -13.39 3.58
CA VAL A 140 -2.45 -12.37 4.35
C VAL A 140 -1.74 -13.05 5.54
N LYS A 141 -0.43 -12.80 5.67
CA LYS A 141 0.36 -13.26 6.82
C LYS A 141 0.28 -12.29 7.99
N ARG A 142 0.39 -10.97 7.71
CA ARG A 142 0.38 -9.91 8.71
C ARG A 142 -0.10 -8.59 8.16
N ILE A 143 -0.58 -7.74 9.07
CA ILE A 143 -1.02 -6.37 8.80
C ILE A 143 -0.26 -5.46 9.76
N TYR A 144 0.43 -4.45 9.21
CA TYR A 144 1.16 -3.44 9.94
C TYR A 144 0.49 -2.09 9.70
N ARG A 145 -0.26 -1.60 10.67
CA ARG A 145 -0.76 -0.22 10.68
C ARG A 145 0.31 0.69 11.24
N HIS A 146 0.36 1.92 10.77
CA HIS A 146 1.25 2.91 11.36
C HIS A 146 0.90 3.09 12.85
N GLU A 147 1.90 3.10 13.71
CA GLU A 147 1.73 3.12 15.17
C GLU A 147 1.03 4.38 15.68
N HIS A 148 1.17 5.49 14.97
CA HIS A 148 0.50 6.75 15.29
C HIS A 148 -0.86 6.92 14.59
N PHE A 149 -1.33 5.92 13.85
CA PHE A 149 -2.68 5.96 13.31
C PHE A 149 -3.70 5.72 14.42
N HIS A 150 -4.55 6.70 14.63
CA HIS A 150 -5.69 6.61 15.54
C HIS A 150 -6.95 6.88 14.73
N TYR A 151 -7.95 6.02 14.88
CA TYR A 151 -9.23 6.25 14.22
C TYR A 151 -9.86 7.53 14.82
N PRO A 152 -10.24 8.49 14.00
CA PRO A 152 -10.63 9.81 14.51
C PRO A 152 -11.92 9.73 15.32
N VAL A 153 -11.88 10.23 16.52
CA VAL A 153 -13.07 10.63 17.27
C VAL A 153 -13.62 11.95 16.66
N HIS A 154 -12.75 12.72 15.99
CA HIS A 154 -13.05 14.04 15.44
C HIS A 154 -12.39 14.30 14.06
N SER A 155 -12.60 13.42 13.06
CA SER A 155 -12.43 13.72 11.63
C SER A 155 -11.02 13.86 11.02
N GLU A 156 -9.93 13.57 11.70
CA GLU A 156 -8.58 13.66 11.10
C GLU A 156 -7.94 12.28 10.97
N LEU A 157 -7.71 11.84 9.71
CA LEU A 157 -7.02 10.58 9.39
C LEU A 157 -5.52 10.85 9.19
N ASP A 158 -4.79 11.27 10.23
CA ASP A 158 -3.33 11.36 10.13
C ASP A 158 -2.68 9.98 10.22
N HIS A 159 -1.50 9.82 9.61
CA HIS A 159 -0.79 8.56 9.54
C HIS A 159 -1.60 7.38 8.96
N ASP A 160 -2.52 7.67 8.06
CA ASP A 160 -3.41 6.67 7.45
C ASP A 160 -2.67 5.83 6.40
N ILE A 161 -1.81 4.95 6.88
CA ILE A 161 -0.98 4.06 6.06
C ILE A 161 -0.78 2.71 6.75
N ALA A 162 -0.80 1.66 5.95
CA ALA A 162 -0.55 0.29 6.40
C ALA A 162 0.23 -0.51 5.36
N LEU A 163 0.96 -1.52 5.83
CA LEU A 163 1.58 -2.55 5.02
C LEU A 163 0.91 -3.90 5.31
N VAL A 164 0.54 -4.59 4.25
CA VAL A 164 0.03 -5.96 4.32
C VAL A 164 1.09 -6.91 3.78
N LYS A 165 1.49 -7.87 4.61
CA LYS A 165 2.42 -8.94 4.22
C LYS A 165 1.65 -10.12 3.67
N ALA A 166 1.95 -10.51 2.44
CA ALA A 166 1.43 -11.74 1.83
C ALA A 166 2.03 -12.98 2.50
N GLY A 167 1.27 -14.06 2.56
CA GLY A 167 1.70 -15.33 3.12
C GLY A 167 2.69 -16.09 2.26
N THR A 168 2.74 -15.78 0.98
CA THR A 168 3.65 -16.36 -0.01
C THR A 168 4.18 -15.27 -0.94
N ASP A 169 5.31 -15.52 -1.60
CA ASP A 169 5.87 -14.58 -2.57
C ASP A 169 4.95 -14.45 -3.81
N ILE A 170 4.72 -13.23 -4.22
CA ILE A 170 3.93 -12.84 -5.39
C ILE A 170 4.89 -12.62 -6.54
N LEU A 171 4.92 -13.53 -7.51
CA LEU A 171 5.81 -13.42 -8.65
C LEU A 171 5.20 -12.52 -9.74
N PRO A 172 6.00 -11.69 -10.42
CA PRO A 172 5.53 -10.85 -11.50
C PRO A 172 5.09 -11.69 -12.71
N SER A 173 4.12 -11.15 -13.44
CA SER A 173 3.61 -11.72 -14.71
C SER A 173 3.20 -10.58 -15.64
N ASN A 174 2.60 -10.89 -16.77
CA ASN A 174 2.02 -9.84 -17.62
C ASN A 174 0.87 -9.09 -16.95
N PHE A 175 0.21 -9.71 -15.96
CA PHE A 175 -0.97 -9.18 -15.28
C PHE A 175 -0.68 -8.66 -13.86
N ILE A 176 0.49 -8.99 -13.31
CA ILE A 176 0.90 -8.64 -11.94
C ILE A 176 2.31 -8.05 -11.98
N ARG A 177 2.47 -6.81 -11.55
CA ARG A 177 3.75 -6.09 -11.48
C ARG A 177 3.81 -5.26 -10.20
N TYR A 178 5.00 -4.81 -9.84
CA TYR A 178 5.22 -3.94 -8.70
C TYR A 178 5.18 -2.49 -9.13
N ALA A 179 4.49 -1.63 -8.36
CA ALA A 179 4.63 -0.18 -8.48
C ALA A 179 5.95 0.28 -7.86
N CYS A 180 6.53 1.36 -8.36
CA CYS A 180 7.67 1.98 -7.71
C CYS A 180 7.23 2.82 -6.50
N LEU A 181 8.05 2.80 -5.46
CA LEU A 181 7.97 3.80 -4.40
C LEU A 181 8.71 5.07 -4.85
N PRO A 182 8.24 6.25 -4.44
CA PRO A 182 8.94 7.49 -4.71
C PRO A 182 10.24 7.57 -3.92
N ARG A 183 11.21 8.32 -4.41
CA ARG A 183 12.37 8.68 -3.61
C ARG A 183 11.96 9.54 -2.43
N LYS A 184 12.69 9.43 -1.31
CA LYS A 184 12.53 10.32 -0.15
C LYS A 184 12.45 11.79 -0.60
N GLN A 185 11.52 12.53 -0.02
CA GLN A 185 11.38 14.00 -0.15
C GLN A 185 11.13 14.53 -1.58
N THR A 186 10.76 13.69 -2.54
CA THR A 186 10.35 14.18 -3.86
C THR A 186 8.92 14.72 -3.81
N ASN A 187 8.75 16.00 -4.09
CA ASN A 187 7.44 16.63 -4.19
C ASN A 187 6.94 16.65 -5.65
N LEU A 188 5.63 16.48 -5.80
CA LEU A 188 4.97 16.68 -7.08
C LEU A 188 4.71 18.17 -7.27
N LYS A 189 4.85 18.66 -8.51
CA LYS A 189 4.49 20.03 -8.83
C LYS A 189 2.97 20.18 -8.82
N PRO A 190 2.42 21.30 -8.33
CA PRO A 190 1.00 21.60 -8.49
C PRO A 190 0.58 21.54 -9.97
N GLY A 191 -0.60 21.01 -10.24
CA GLY A 191 -1.10 20.79 -11.60
C GLY A 191 -0.55 19.53 -12.28
N HIS A 192 0.42 18.84 -11.72
CA HIS A 192 0.85 17.52 -12.24
C HIS A 192 -0.30 16.54 -12.18
N TYR A 193 -0.57 15.85 -13.29
CA TYR A 193 -1.65 14.89 -13.36
C TYR A 193 -1.19 13.50 -12.88
N CYS A 194 -1.96 12.95 -11.96
CA CYS A 194 -1.83 11.57 -11.48
C CYS A 194 -3.13 10.80 -11.70
N TRP A 195 -3.13 9.50 -11.48
CA TRP A 195 -4.25 8.62 -11.71
C TRP A 195 -4.62 7.90 -10.42
N VAL A 196 -5.89 7.99 -10.05
CA VAL A 196 -6.47 7.13 -9.01
C VAL A 196 -7.17 5.97 -9.69
N THR A 197 -7.05 4.77 -9.12
CA THR A 197 -7.65 3.54 -9.65
C THR A 197 -8.34 2.74 -8.55
N GLY A 198 -9.49 2.15 -8.87
CA GLY A 198 -10.22 1.33 -7.92
C GLY A 198 -11.61 0.91 -8.41
N TRP A 199 -12.34 0.27 -7.53
CA TRP A 199 -13.71 -0.20 -7.74
C TRP A 199 -14.73 0.58 -6.90
N GLY A 200 -14.38 1.79 -6.50
CA GLY A 200 -15.23 2.65 -5.69
C GLY A 200 -16.55 3.02 -6.38
N ASP A 201 -17.45 3.52 -5.57
CA ASP A 201 -18.78 3.94 -6.05
C ASP A 201 -18.66 5.07 -7.07
N THR A 202 -19.24 4.85 -8.26
CA THR A 202 -19.26 5.82 -9.36
C THR A 202 -20.50 6.73 -9.34
N ARG A 203 -21.43 6.53 -8.39
CA ARG A 203 -22.70 7.25 -8.28
C ARG A 203 -22.71 8.31 -7.19
N GLY A 204 -21.60 8.50 -6.49
CA GLY A 204 -21.45 9.52 -5.46
C GLY A 204 -21.83 9.10 -4.04
N GLY A 205 -22.19 7.84 -3.79
CA GLY A 205 -22.22 7.20 -2.46
C GLY A 205 -23.09 7.82 -1.38
N LYS A 206 -24.19 8.53 -1.74
CA LYS A 206 -25.02 9.23 -0.74
C LYS A 206 -25.95 8.28 0.03
N ASP A 207 -26.55 7.31 -0.65
CA ASP A 207 -27.62 6.49 -0.03
C ASP A 207 -27.31 4.99 0.03
N ASN A 208 -26.70 4.42 -0.99
CA ASN A 208 -26.29 3.01 -1.02
C ASN A 208 -24.97 2.89 -1.81
N VAL A 209 -23.87 2.62 -1.12
CA VAL A 209 -22.58 2.36 -1.75
C VAL A 209 -22.69 1.18 -2.70
N SER A 210 -22.49 1.41 -3.98
CA SER A 210 -22.44 0.36 -4.99
C SER A 210 -21.09 0.36 -5.68
N LEU A 211 -20.29 -0.63 -5.38
CA LEU A 211 -18.99 -0.82 -6.00
C LEU A 211 -19.13 -1.02 -7.51
N ALA A 212 -18.22 -0.44 -8.27
CA ALA A 212 -18.11 -0.66 -9.69
C ALA A 212 -17.83 -2.16 -9.99
N GLU A 213 -18.38 -2.67 -11.08
CA GLU A 213 -18.09 -4.05 -11.49
C GLU A 213 -16.68 -4.17 -12.06
N SER A 214 -16.29 -3.24 -12.92
CA SER A 214 -14.97 -3.17 -13.55
C SER A 214 -14.06 -2.18 -12.82
N LEU A 215 -12.74 -2.40 -12.89
CA LEU A 215 -11.75 -1.46 -12.40
C LEU A 215 -11.86 -0.14 -13.16
N ASN A 216 -12.03 0.96 -12.43
CA ASN A 216 -12.07 2.31 -12.98
C ASN A 216 -10.75 3.05 -12.76
N GLN A 217 -10.56 4.10 -13.55
CA GLN A 217 -9.45 5.04 -13.42
C GLN A 217 -9.94 6.47 -13.57
N ALA A 218 -9.30 7.41 -12.86
CA ALA A 218 -9.60 8.83 -12.98
C ALA A 218 -8.30 9.64 -12.95
N ARG A 219 -8.20 10.65 -13.82
CA ARG A 219 -7.06 11.54 -13.91
C ARG A 219 -7.30 12.77 -13.05
N LEU A 220 -6.42 13.02 -12.07
CA LEU A 220 -6.56 14.09 -11.08
C LEU A 220 -5.33 15.00 -11.07
N PRO A 221 -5.49 16.33 -11.13
CA PRO A 221 -4.39 17.27 -10.95
C PRO A 221 -4.01 17.36 -9.45
N ILE A 222 -2.72 17.44 -9.16
CA ILE A 222 -2.22 17.72 -7.82
C ILE A 222 -2.54 19.15 -7.43
N ILE A 223 -3.09 19.33 -6.25
CA ILE A 223 -3.34 20.62 -5.64
C ILE A 223 -2.23 20.92 -4.63
N ASP A 224 -1.68 22.12 -4.66
CA ASP A 224 -0.65 22.51 -3.71
C ASP A 224 -1.18 22.52 -2.26
N HIS A 225 -0.29 22.23 -1.33
CA HIS A 225 -0.63 22.11 0.08
C HIS A 225 -1.24 23.40 0.65
N LYS A 226 -0.69 24.57 0.29
CA LYS A 226 -1.18 25.87 0.74
C LYS A 226 -2.63 26.11 0.31
N THR A 227 -2.97 25.77 -0.93
CA THR A 227 -4.35 25.86 -1.44
C THR A 227 -5.25 24.87 -0.70
N CYS A 228 -4.85 23.62 -0.58
CA CYS A 228 -5.67 22.59 0.08
C CYS A 228 -5.94 22.90 1.56
N ARG A 229 -5.07 23.63 2.24
CA ARG A 229 -5.23 24.14 3.61
C ARG A 229 -6.06 25.40 3.76
N GLN A 230 -6.56 25.99 2.69
CA GLN A 230 -7.49 27.11 2.83
C GLN A 230 -8.80 26.64 3.48
N LYS A 231 -9.46 27.53 4.26
CA LYS A 231 -10.72 27.22 4.96
C LYS A 231 -11.83 26.71 4.05
N LYS A 232 -11.93 27.23 2.80
CA LYS A 232 -12.90 26.76 1.81
C LYS A 232 -12.63 25.33 1.32
N PHE A 233 -11.35 24.87 1.36
CA PHE A 233 -10.97 23.48 1.08
C PHE A 233 -11.05 22.65 2.38
N TRP A 234 -9.93 22.12 2.85
CA TRP A 234 -9.89 21.22 4.01
C TRP A 234 -9.41 21.90 5.29
N GLY A 235 -8.83 23.11 5.21
CA GLY A 235 -8.28 23.81 6.36
C GLY A 235 -7.15 23.02 7.03
N ASP A 236 -7.14 23.03 8.36
CA ASP A 236 -6.13 22.36 9.15
C ASP A 236 -6.25 20.82 9.20
N ARG A 237 -7.27 20.27 8.55
CA ARG A 237 -7.43 18.82 8.39
C ARG A 237 -6.36 18.19 7.50
N VAL A 238 -5.72 18.96 6.63
CA VAL A 238 -4.67 18.48 5.73
C VAL A 238 -3.30 18.79 6.31
N ARG A 239 -2.53 17.74 6.55
CA ARG A 239 -1.16 17.78 7.05
C ARG A 239 -0.16 17.70 5.90
N GLU A 240 1.12 18.03 6.16
CA GLU A 240 2.19 17.90 5.15
C GLU A 240 2.47 16.47 4.73
N SER A 241 2.08 15.50 5.56
CA SER A 241 2.07 14.07 5.27
C SER A 241 1.01 13.63 4.27
N MET A 242 0.20 14.56 3.73
CA MET A 242 -0.91 14.30 2.83
C MET A 242 -0.72 14.99 1.47
N ILE A 243 -1.43 14.49 0.46
CA ILE A 243 -1.55 15.08 -0.88
C ILE A 243 -3.03 15.30 -1.19
N CYS A 244 -3.37 16.46 -1.75
CA CYS A 244 -4.66 16.70 -2.34
C CYS A 244 -4.58 16.56 -3.86
N ALA A 245 -5.52 15.83 -4.44
CA ALA A 245 -5.66 15.78 -5.90
C ALA A 245 -7.14 15.80 -6.29
N GLY A 246 -7.43 16.54 -7.35
CA GLY A 246 -8.80 16.75 -7.81
C GLY A 246 -8.98 18.12 -8.42
N PHE A 247 -10.21 18.46 -8.73
CA PHE A 247 -10.57 19.74 -9.33
C PHE A 247 -11.08 20.71 -8.25
N ARG A 248 -10.95 22.00 -8.50
CA ARG A 248 -11.25 23.03 -7.50
C ARG A 248 -12.71 23.49 -7.55
N ASP A 249 -13.23 23.68 -8.77
CA ASP A 249 -14.38 24.54 -8.99
C ASP A 249 -15.55 23.87 -9.72
N THR A 250 -15.56 22.55 -9.92
CA THR A 250 -16.61 21.89 -10.72
C THR A 250 -17.28 20.72 -10.01
N GLU A 251 -18.60 20.78 -9.89
CA GLU A 251 -19.41 19.61 -9.56
C GLU A 251 -19.34 18.55 -10.68
N GLY A 252 -19.43 17.27 -10.29
CA GLY A 252 -19.44 16.16 -11.26
C GLY A 252 -18.07 15.76 -11.80
N THR A 253 -16.97 16.31 -11.24
CA THR A 253 -15.62 15.91 -11.62
C THR A 253 -15.19 14.60 -10.95
N PRO A 254 -14.27 13.83 -11.58
CA PRO A 254 -13.81 12.58 -11.02
C PRO A 254 -13.13 12.76 -9.66
N ALA A 255 -13.37 11.84 -8.75
CA ALA A 255 -12.76 11.80 -7.43
C ALA A 255 -12.63 10.34 -6.96
N ALA A 256 -11.79 10.09 -5.96
CA ALA A 256 -11.82 8.82 -5.23
C ALA A 256 -13.09 8.73 -4.38
N CYS A 257 -13.69 7.54 -4.31
CA CYS A 257 -14.95 7.33 -3.63
C CYS A 257 -14.90 6.09 -2.70
N GLN A 258 -16.02 5.79 -2.03
CA GLN A 258 -16.15 4.62 -1.16
C GLN A 258 -15.83 3.33 -1.94
N GLY A 259 -14.89 2.55 -1.45
CA GLY A 259 -14.34 1.36 -2.10
C GLY A 259 -12.98 1.57 -2.77
N ASP A 260 -12.56 2.83 -3.01
CA ASP A 260 -11.20 3.15 -3.47
C ASP A 260 -10.19 3.28 -2.31
N SER A 261 -10.67 3.36 -1.07
CA SER A 261 -9.86 3.45 0.16
C SER A 261 -8.64 2.53 0.13
N GLY A 262 -7.47 3.06 0.46
CA GLY A 262 -6.21 2.31 0.44
C GLY A 262 -5.63 2.06 -0.95
N GLY A 263 -6.39 2.35 -2.02
CA GLY A 263 -5.92 2.26 -3.41
C GLY A 263 -4.87 3.32 -3.75
N PRO A 264 -4.21 3.19 -4.91
CA PRO A 264 -3.10 4.05 -5.29
C PRO A 264 -3.52 5.37 -5.95
N LEU A 265 -2.74 6.42 -5.67
CA LEU A 265 -2.56 7.55 -6.56
C LEU A 265 -1.26 7.35 -7.33
N MET A 266 -1.37 6.98 -8.61
CA MET A 266 -0.24 6.67 -9.49
C MET A 266 0.16 7.88 -10.30
N CYS A 267 1.45 8.23 -10.26
CA CYS A 267 1.98 9.33 -11.05
C CYS A 267 3.06 8.80 -11.99
N GLN A 268 2.99 9.22 -13.25
CA GLN A 268 3.98 8.84 -14.24
C GLN A 268 5.27 9.63 -14.02
N VAL A 269 6.40 8.96 -14.03
CA VAL A 269 7.73 9.54 -13.92
C VAL A 269 8.59 9.02 -15.08
N GLY A 270 9.00 9.92 -15.97
CA GLY A 270 9.58 9.52 -17.25
C GLY A 270 8.55 8.96 -18.23
N GLU A 271 9.00 8.28 -19.28
CA GLU A 271 8.13 7.90 -20.39
C GLU A 271 7.13 6.77 -20.06
N ASP A 272 7.54 5.75 -19.32
CA ASP A 272 6.72 4.55 -19.09
C ASP A 272 6.70 4.09 -17.62
N ARG A 273 7.25 4.86 -16.69
CA ARG A 273 7.42 4.44 -15.29
C ARG A 273 6.42 5.08 -14.35
N TRP A 274 5.84 4.27 -13.47
CA TRP A 274 4.81 4.69 -12.54
C TRP A 274 5.26 4.54 -11.09
N GLU A 275 5.00 5.58 -10.30
CA GLU A 275 5.23 5.59 -8.85
C GLU A 275 3.92 5.76 -8.10
N VAL A 276 3.75 5.02 -6.99
CA VAL A 276 2.66 5.24 -6.04
C VAL A 276 3.00 6.44 -5.17
N ARG A 277 2.43 7.59 -5.48
CA ARG A 277 2.68 8.85 -4.78
C ARG A 277 1.72 9.11 -3.63
N GLY A 278 0.54 8.48 -3.65
CA GLY A 278 -0.46 8.61 -2.63
C GLY A 278 -1.23 7.32 -2.38
N VAL A 279 -1.83 7.23 -1.20
CA VAL A 279 -2.76 6.17 -0.78
C VAL A 279 -4.10 6.84 -0.48
N VAL A 280 -5.19 6.39 -1.10
CA VAL A 280 -6.53 6.95 -0.89
C VAL A 280 -6.90 6.90 0.57
N SER A 281 -7.13 8.06 1.19
CA SER A 281 -7.42 8.19 2.62
C SER A 281 -8.84 8.69 2.88
N PHE A 282 -9.15 9.90 2.46
CA PHE A 282 -10.50 10.45 2.65
C PHE A 282 -10.88 11.46 1.56
N GLY A 283 -12.17 11.74 1.50
CA GLY A 283 -12.77 12.71 0.61
C GLY A 283 -14.08 13.23 1.18
N PRO A 284 -14.82 14.05 0.43
CA PRO A 284 -16.11 14.55 0.88
C PRO A 284 -17.17 13.44 0.86
N ILE A 285 -18.18 13.59 1.70
CA ILE A 285 -19.39 12.77 1.60
C ILE A 285 -20.04 13.09 0.24
N GLY A 286 -20.35 12.04 -0.54
CA GLY A 286 -20.86 12.21 -1.89
C GLY A 286 -19.76 12.30 -2.96
N CYS A 287 -18.50 12.13 -2.55
CA CYS A 287 -17.27 11.98 -3.35
C CYS A 287 -16.91 13.19 -4.22
N THR A 288 -17.88 13.85 -4.84
CA THR A 288 -17.68 15.06 -5.67
C THR A 288 -18.39 16.24 -5.02
N VAL A 289 -17.63 17.10 -4.34
CA VAL A 289 -18.11 18.32 -3.72
C VAL A 289 -17.14 19.44 -4.09
N GLU A 290 -17.71 20.58 -4.45
CA GLU A 290 -16.94 21.78 -4.81
C GLU A 290 -15.92 22.14 -3.71
N ASN A 291 -14.72 22.47 -4.10
CA ASN A 291 -13.60 22.79 -3.21
C ASN A 291 -13.23 21.69 -2.20
N LYS A 292 -13.65 20.43 -2.41
CA LYS A 292 -13.30 19.29 -1.56
C LYS A 292 -12.63 18.18 -2.37
N PRO A 293 -11.37 18.39 -2.80
CA PRO A 293 -10.62 17.36 -3.53
C PRO A 293 -10.40 16.12 -2.66
N SER A 294 -10.12 14.99 -3.30
CA SER A 294 -9.70 13.77 -2.60
C SER A 294 -8.36 13.98 -1.89
N VAL A 295 -8.21 13.41 -0.69
CA VAL A 295 -7.01 13.49 0.13
C VAL A 295 -6.37 12.10 0.23
N PHE A 296 -5.06 12.07 0.02
CA PHE A 296 -4.24 10.87 -0.01
C PHE A 296 -3.13 10.98 1.03
N THR A 297 -2.77 9.88 1.66
CA THR A 297 -1.52 9.81 2.44
C THR A 297 -0.33 9.91 1.49
N ARG A 298 0.58 10.87 1.72
CA ARG A 298 1.75 11.13 0.85
C ARG A 298 2.81 10.06 1.05
N THR A 299 2.95 9.13 0.12
CA THR A 299 3.85 7.97 0.23
C THR A 299 5.30 8.39 0.53
N ALA A 300 5.81 9.46 -0.10
CA ALA A 300 7.18 9.93 0.10
C ALA A 300 7.48 10.30 1.57
N ALA A 301 6.48 10.72 2.35
CA ALA A 301 6.64 11.04 3.77
C ALA A 301 6.86 9.79 4.63
N TYR A 302 6.42 8.64 4.16
CA TYR A 302 6.43 7.38 4.92
C TYR A 302 7.46 6.35 4.44
N ILE A 303 8.34 6.69 3.49
CA ILE A 303 9.41 5.78 3.06
C ILE A 303 10.23 5.26 4.24
N PRO A 304 10.67 6.09 5.22
CA PRO A 304 11.40 5.60 6.39
C PRO A 304 10.61 4.58 7.21
N TRP A 305 9.30 4.80 7.38
CA TRP A 305 8.43 3.87 8.10
C TRP A 305 8.23 2.55 7.35
N ILE A 306 8.05 2.62 6.02
CA ILE A 306 7.93 1.43 5.15
C ILE A 306 9.19 0.57 5.26
N GLU A 307 10.36 1.19 5.14
CA GLU A 307 11.65 0.51 5.26
C GLU A 307 11.84 -0.09 6.66
N ALA A 308 11.58 0.68 7.73
CA ALA A 308 11.70 0.23 9.12
C ALA A 308 10.77 -0.94 9.42
N THR A 309 9.54 -0.92 8.91
CA THR A 309 8.56 -2.00 9.11
C THR A 309 9.01 -3.28 8.41
N ARG A 310 9.55 -3.20 7.19
CA ARG A 310 10.10 -4.37 6.48
C ARG A 310 11.31 -4.95 7.21
N ILE A 311 12.20 -4.10 7.71
CA ILE A 311 13.37 -4.50 8.51
C ILE A 311 12.91 -5.21 9.78
N ARG A 312 11.97 -4.62 10.51
CA ARG A 312 11.41 -5.21 11.74
C ARG A 312 10.79 -6.59 11.47
N ASP A 313 9.99 -6.72 10.41
CA ASP A 313 9.39 -8.01 10.04
C ASP A 313 10.43 -9.06 9.69
N PHE A 314 11.51 -8.69 9.01
CA PHE A 314 12.58 -9.60 8.62
C PHE A 314 13.33 -10.19 9.83
N PHE A 315 13.55 -9.37 10.89
CA PHE A 315 14.33 -9.80 12.06
C PHE A 315 13.53 -10.51 13.14
N PHE A 316 12.27 -10.20 13.27
CA PHE A 316 11.48 -10.64 14.42
C PHE A 316 10.37 -11.64 14.04
N HIS A 317 10.30 -12.03 12.76
CA HIS A 317 9.22 -12.88 12.25
C HIS A 317 9.57 -13.71 11.04
#